data_d3fc17729394fc2243f9aa70b68cff91
#
_entry.id   d3fc17729394fc2243f9aa70b68cff91
#
_cell.length_a   1.000
_cell.length_b   1.000
_cell.length_c   1.000
_cell.angle_alpha   90.00
_cell.angle_beta   90.00
_cell.angle_gamma   90.00
#
_symmetry.space_group_name_H-M   'P 1'
#
loop_
_entity.id
_entity.type
_entity.pdbx_description
1 polymer ?
#
loop_
_entity_poly.entity_id
_entity_poly.type
_entity_poly.pdbx_seq_one_letter_code
_entity_poly.pdbx_strand_id
1 'polypeptide(L)'
;PFVQRFLKGSEGAAVLLKRLNDADPSSLTTELERSNKFQVLRCPWCGEPMQKSLIERKVRGSFGYRITEENHFEMFCPNPGCFFHAKLPLQVVDEELYQNPPSLLFATVDKFAMLPWNEKIGNFLGHGNQKFLPPDLVVQDELHLISGSLGTMVSLYETAIDKLLRKDGKGPKIIASTATIRMAKEQCRLLFNRDVAQFPPPVIDSSDNFFSKELDIDHARGLFGRTYVGIFAPGTTKASCQVRGLPPLLSVCESNFCSPVHNDYFKTLTIFFNSLKDLGRSQSLIADDVKARLKSYCNVRHKNLMREGKARFLDVVKELTSRVSGPELTKLLNQLELTAEDKKSCVDVLLATKMISVGIDIPRLNLLAVIGQPMTTNEYIQATSRVGRSSPGLVVVFYDIGRSRDRSYYEKFTAFHNSYYKFVEGSSVTPFSKPARDRALHAVLVASLRQSIEKLQSNERAGNFNFEKDLGAVQELEAFILDRYRDQLSVCEQENESEKIKDEMDEFLKNWSLLAKRTKGNLRYGTFSGGASARKECYLLRTFEQEDSLDEATQTMTSMRNVDEELVGEVEEWRTK
;
A
#
# COMPACT_ATOMS: atom_id res chain seq x y z
N PRO A 1 -0.23 8.37 -2.18
CA PRO A 1 -0.91 7.68 -3.29
C PRO A 1 -2.38 8.09 -3.46
N PHE A 2 -3.09 8.54 -2.39
CA PHE A 2 -4.52 8.88 -2.45
C PHE A 2 -4.83 10.30 -2.95
N VAL A 3 -3.89 11.22 -2.91
CA VAL A 3 -4.11 12.61 -3.39
C VAL A 3 -4.29 12.67 -4.90
N GLN A 4 -3.68 11.77 -5.62
CA GLN A 4 -3.58 11.81 -7.08
C GLN A 4 -4.91 11.59 -7.83
N ARG A 5 -5.91 10.91 -7.26
CA ARG A 5 -7.24 10.75 -7.90
C ARG A 5 -8.11 12.01 -7.84
N PHE A 6 -7.74 13.01 -7.04
CA PHE A 6 -8.65 14.09 -6.67
C PHE A 6 -8.20 15.50 -7.05
N LEU A 7 -6.92 15.69 -7.33
CA LEU A 7 -6.42 16.95 -7.87
C LEU A 7 -6.19 16.75 -9.36
N LYS A 8 -7.20 17.10 -10.17
CA LYS A 8 -7.03 17.20 -11.61
C LYS A 8 -6.25 18.49 -11.88
N GLY A 9 -4.92 18.36 -11.83
CA GLY A 9 -4.00 19.42 -12.16
C GLY A 9 -4.00 20.62 -11.22
N SER A 10 -3.26 21.64 -11.64
CA SER A 10 -3.17 22.93 -10.94
C SER A 10 -4.52 23.62 -10.82
N GLU A 11 -5.42 23.45 -11.80
CA GLU A 11 -6.79 23.97 -11.72
C GLU A 11 -7.58 23.33 -10.59
N GLY A 12 -7.53 22.01 -10.45
CA GLY A 12 -8.19 21.29 -9.36
C GLY A 12 -7.60 21.64 -8.00
N ALA A 13 -6.30 21.87 -7.91
CA ALA A 13 -5.62 22.35 -6.72
C ALA A 13 -6.04 23.80 -6.37
N ALA A 14 -6.20 24.67 -7.37
CA ALA A 14 -6.66 26.03 -7.21
C ALA A 14 -8.11 26.08 -6.66
N VAL A 15 -9.01 25.29 -7.24
CA VAL A 15 -10.40 25.18 -6.77
C VAL A 15 -10.46 24.69 -5.33
N LEU A 16 -9.68 23.65 -5.00
CA LEU A 16 -9.62 23.14 -3.63
C LEU A 16 -9.06 24.17 -2.66
N LEU A 17 -7.98 24.85 -3.02
CA LEU A 17 -7.35 25.87 -2.17
C LEU A 17 -8.30 27.06 -1.93
N LYS A 18 -9.01 27.51 -2.97
CA LYS A 18 -10.02 28.55 -2.84
C LYS A 18 -11.13 28.11 -1.88
N ARG A 19 -11.70 26.91 -2.06
CA ARG A 19 -12.72 26.36 -1.18
C ARG A 19 -12.27 26.27 0.29
N LEU A 20 -11.02 25.83 0.53
CA LEU A 20 -10.45 25.77 1.89
C LEU A 20 -10.20 27.15 2.49
N ASN A 21 -9.88 28.17 1.67
CA ASN A 21 -9.69 29.54 2.14
C ASN A 21 -11.04 30.22 2.46
N ASP A 22 -12.08 29.93 1.68
CA ASP A 22 -13.41 30.54 1.82
C ASP A 22 -14.28 29.81 2.86
N ALA A 23 -13.80 28.69 3.45
CA ALA A 23 -14.54 27.94 4.45
C ALA A 23 -14.77 28.78 5.72
N ASP A 24 -16.04 28.75 6.21
CA ASP A 24 -16.44 29.41 7.43
C ASP A 24 -15.69 28.83 8.66
N PRO A 25 -15.28 29.66 9.64
CA PRO A 25 -14.62 29.17 10.85
C PRO A 25 -15.35 28.03 11.58
N SER A 26 -16.66 28.01 11.56
CA SER A 26 -17.47 26.93 12.17
C SER A 26 -17.41 25.61 11.40
N SER A 27 -17.29 25.68 10.07
CA SER A 27 -17.17 24.51 9.18
C SER A 27 -15.73 24.15 8.85
N LEU A 28 -14.77 25.03 9.14
CA LEU A 28 -13.37 24.91 8.74
C LEU A 28 -12.75 23.59 9.21
N THR A 29 -13.02 23.17 10.44
CA THR A 29 -12.46 21.91 10.97
C THR A 29 -13.00 20.73 10.19
N THR A 30 -14.34 20.67 9.97
CA THR A 30 -14.98 19.59 9.22
C THR A 30 -14.58 19.62 7.75
N GLU A 31 -14.48 20.80 7.16
CA GLU A 31 -14.06 20.98 5.76
C GLU A 31 -12.59 20.60 5.55
N LEU A 32 -11.70 21.04 6.44
CA LEU A 32 -10.27 20.64 6.41
C LEU A 32 -10.10 19.14 6.56
N GLU A 33 -10.86 18.51 7.45
CA GLU A 33 -10.79 17.09 7.70
C GLU A 33 -11.28 16.25 6.53
N ARG A 34 -12.35 16.68 5.86
CA ARG A 34 -12.98 15.95 4.74
C ARG A 34 -12.40 16.31 3.38
N SER A 35 -12.00 17.55 3.18
CA SER A 35 -11.69 18.11 1.86
C SER A 35 -10.22 18.38 1.63
N ASN A 36 -9.38 18.50 2.68
CA ASN A 36 -7.96 18.75 2.49
C ASN A 36 -7.27 17.51 1.94
N LYS A 37 -6.90 17.56 0.67
CA LYS A 37 -6.22 16.49 -0.07
C LYS A 37 -4.71 16.74 -0.21
N PHE A 38 -4.20 17.83 0.33
CA PHE A 38 -2.76 18.10 0.37
C PHE A 38 -2.11 17.20 1.44
N GLN A 39 -1.09 16.45 1.04
CA GLN A 39 -0.47 15.43 1.90
C GLN A 39 0.47 16.02 2.94
N VAL A 40 1.11 17.16 2.64
CA VAL A 40 2.10 17.75 3.52
C VAL A 40 1.41 18.75 4.44
N LEU A 41 1.15 18.34 5.66
CA LEU A 41 0.40 19.13 6.65
C LEU A 41 1.30 19.97 7.55
N ARG A 42 2.60 19.67 7.59
CA ARG A 42 3.62 20.40 8.33
C ARG A 42 4.85 20.60 7.47
N CYS A 43 5.54 21.72 7.67
CA CYS A 43 6.81 21.95 7.01
C CYS A 43 7.83 20.88 7.43
N PRO A 44 8.43 20.13 6.50
CA PRO A 44 9.37 19.06 6.84
C PRO A 44 10.68 19.57 7.41
N TRP A 45 10.95 20.88 7.32
CA TRP A 45 12.17 21.51 7.83
C TRP A 45 12.01 22.03 9.26
N CYS A 46 10.98 22.84 9.52
CA CYS A 46 10.81 23.51 10.83
C CYS A 46 9.60 23.03 11.62
N GLY A 47 8.79 22.09 11.09
CA GLY A 47 7.60 21.57 11.76
C GLY A 47 6.38 22.50 11.76
N GLU A 48 6.48 23.72 11.20
CA GLU A 48 5.37 24.67 11.16
C GLU A 48 4.15 24.08 10.46
N PRO A 49 2.93 24.20 11.04
CA PRO A 49 1.71 23.77 10.36
C PRO A 49 1.51 24.51 9.02
N MET A 50 1.22 23.74 7.96
CA MET A 50 0.98 24.23 6.61
C MET A 50 -0.51 24.28 6.28
N GLN A 51 -1.37 24.28 7.29
CA GLN A 51 -2.82 24.39 7.16
C GLN A 51 -3.39 25.25 8.27
N LYS A 52 -4.53 25.89 8.00
CA LYS A 52 -5.29 26.61 9.01
C LYS A 52 -5.84 25.63 10.05
N SER A 53 -5.91 26.03 11.30
CA SER A 53 -6.51 25.24 12.40
C SER A 53 -7.42 26.13 13.24
N LEU A 54 -8.43 25.52 13.85
CA LEU A 54 -9.32 26.20 14.79
C LEU A 54 -8.85 25.90 16.21
N ILE A 55 -8.27 26.91 16.87
CA ILE A 55 -7.82 26.82 18.26
C ILE A 55 -8.62 27.85 19.07
N GLU A 56 -9.30 27.41 20.13
CA GLU A 56 -10.14 28.28 20.97
C GLU A 56 -11.18 29.12 20.19
N ARG A 57 -11.80 28.52 19.18
CA ARG A 57 -12.75 29.15 18.24
C ARG A 57 -12.14 30.28 17.38
N LYS A 58 -10.82 30.40 17.32
CA LYS A 58 -10.12 31.34 16.43
C LYS A 58 -9.35 30.56 15.37
N VAL A 59 -9.43 31.03 14.12
CA VAL A 59 -8.63 30.49 13.03
C VAL A 59 -7.19 30.94 13.22
N ARG A 60 -6.27 29.98 13.30
CA ARG A 60 -4.82 30.23 13.39
C ARG A 60 -4.11 29.53 12.25
N GLY A 61 -2.97 30.08 11.87
CA GLY A 61 -2.13 29.57 10.80
C GLY A 61 -2.59 30.01 9.42
N SER A 62 -1.83 29.61 8.42
CA SER A 62 -2.11 29.85 7.00
C SER A 62 -1.81 28.59 6.20
N PHE A 63 -2.37 28.50 4.99
CA PHE A 63 -1.99 27.41 4.10
C PHE A 63 -0.60 27.67 3.53
N GLY A 64 0.25 26.62 3.53
CA GLY A 64 1.57 26.59 2.90
C GLY A 64 1.52 26.23 1.41
N TYR A 65 0.45 26.60 0.73
CA TYR A 65 0.18 26.29 -0.67
C TYR A 65 -0.28 27.54 -1.40
N ARG A 66 0.17 27.72 -2.64
CA ARG A 66 -0.28 28.81 -3.50
C ARG A 66 -0.33 28.38 -4.96
N ILE A 67 -1.13 29.08 -5.74
CA ILE A 67 -1.10 29.03 -7.20
C ILE A 67 -0.40 30.30 -7.66
N THR A 68 0.60 30.14 -8.52
CA THR A 68 1.31 31.27 -9.12
C THR A 68 0.48 31.93 -10.22
N GLU A 69 0.88 33.12 -10.68
CA GLU A 69 0.24 33.82 -11.80
C GLU A 69 0.29 33.00 -13.09
N GLU A 70 1.29 32.12 -13.25
CA GLU A 70 1.44 31.20 -14.36
C GLU A 70 0.61 29.91 -14.19
N ASN A 71 -0.27 29.86 -13.21
CA ASN A 71 -1.13 28.72 -12.87
C ASN A 71 -0.36 27.45 -12.43
N HIS A 72 0.83 27.61 -11.84
CA HIS A 72 1.59 26.52 -11.23
C HIS A 72 1.28 26.38 -9.74
N PHE A 73 1.16 25.14 -9.28
CA PHE A 73 1.02 24.85 -7.84
C PHE A 73 2.37 24.82 -7.15
N GLU A 74 2.52 25.63 -6.10
CA GLU A 74 3.72 25.69 -5.29
C GLU A 74 3.43 25.50 -3.81
N MET A 75 4.39 24.91 -3.11
CA MET A 75 4.40 24.77 -1.65
C MET A 75 5.45 25.71 -1.03
N PHE A 76 5.11 26.28 0.13
CA PHE A 76 6.02 27.16 0.88
C PHE A 76 5.78 27.01 2.39
N CYS A 77 6.74 27.40 3.23
CA CYS A 77 6.54 27.41 4.67
C CYS A 77 5.89 28.71 5.13
N PRO A 78 4.77 28.64 5.89
CA PRO A 78 4.13 29.84 6.44
C PRO A 78 5.01 30.63 7.42
N ASN A 79 5.97 29.99 8.08
CA ASN A 79 6.88 30.64 9.02
C ASN A 79 7.90 31.53 8.29
N PRO A 80 7.89 32.88 8.49
CA PRO A 80 8.83 33.80 7.84
C PRO A 80 10.30 33.54 8.18
N GLY A 81 10.58 32.95 9.36
CA GLY A 81 11.94 32.60 9.78
C GLY A 81 12.45 31.28 9.20
N CYS A 82 11.64 30.54 8.43
CA CYS A 82 12.04 29.28 7.83
C CYS A 82 12.84 29.50 6.54
N PHE A 83 13.89 28.72 6.34
CA PHE A 83 14.67 28.74 5.10
C PHE A 83 13.81 28.53 3.84
N PHE A 84 12.75 27.72 3.97
CA PHE A 84 11.82 27.41 2.88
C PHE A 84 10.56 28.28 2.88
N HIS A 85 10.61 29.47 3.47
CA HIS A 85 9.48 30.40 3.45
C HIS A 85 9.10 30.84 2.03
N ALA A 86 10.07 31.04 1.16
CA ALA A 86 9.81 31.43 -0.22
C ALA A 86 9.21 30.26 -1.06
N LYS A 87 9.81 29.08 -0.98
CA LYS A 87 9.39 27.89 -1.74
C LYS A 87 9.96 26.63 -1.11
N LEU A 88 9.13 25.61 -0.98
CA LEU A 88 9.55 24.24 -0.65
C LEU A 88 9.84 23.47 -1.95
N PRO A 89 10.95 22.72 -2.02
CA PRO A 89 11.28 21.90 -3.18
C PRO A 89 10.47 20.58 -3.18
N LEU A 90 9.17 20.68 -2.97
CA LEU A 90 8.25 19.57 -2.91
C LEU A 90 7.12 19.78 -3.90
N GLN A 91 6.67 18.69 -4.51
CA GLN A 91 5.55 18.69 -5.42
C GLN A 91 4.61 17.50 -5.14
N VAL A 92 3.31 17.77 -5.12
CA VAL A 92 2.25 16.78 -4.83
C VAL A 92 1.15 16.74 -5.90
N VAL A 93 1.26 17.57 -6.91
CA VAL A 93 0.32 17.64 -8.04
C VAL A 93 0.93 16.93 -9.25
N ASP A 94 0.20 15.95 -9.80
CA ASP A 94 0.68 15.08 -10.88
C ASP A 94 1.17 15.87 -12.11
N GLU A 95 0.43 16.90 -12.53
CA GLU A 95 0.79 17.69 -13.73
C GLU A 95 2.11 18.41 -13.56
N GLU A 96 2.35 18.98 -12.40
CA GLU A 96 3.61 19.63 -12.06
C GLU A 96 4.77 18.63 -12.01
N LEU A 97 4.50 17.44 -11.44
CA LEU A 97 5.48 16.35 -11.42
C LEU A 97 5.85 15.89 -12.83
N TYR A 98 4.88 15.80 -13.73
CA TYR A 98 5.14 15.41 -15.13
C TYR A 98 5.86 16.48 -15.92
N GLN A 99 5.60 17.76 -15.65
CA GLN A 99 6.26 18.86 -16.34
C GLN A 99 7.70 19.08 -15.84
N ASN A 100 7.91 18.91 -14.55
CA ASN A 100 9.19 19.11 -13.88
C ASN A 100 9.50 17.89 -12.99
N PRO A 101 10.00 16.77 -13.54
CA PRO A 101 10.34 15.58 -12.80
C PRO A 101 11.31 15.88 -11.65
N PRO A 102 10.99 15.43 -10.41
CA PRO A 102 11.86 15.65 -9.26
C PRO A 102 13.09 14.73 -9.29
N SER A 103 14.16 15.13 -8.62
CA SER A 103 15.34 14.29 -8.44
C SER A 103 15.08 13.06 -7.55
N LEU A 104 14.05 13.11 -6.70
CA LEU A 104 13.58 12.01 -5.86
C LEU A 104 12.06 11.90 -5.98
N LEU A 105 11.58 10.77 -6.52
CA LEU A 105 10.15 10.50 -6.71
C LEU A 105 9.70 9.37 -5.77
N PHE A 106 8.69 9.66 -4.95
CA PHE A 106 7.96 8.64 -4.19
C PHE A 106 6.69 8.26 -4.94
N ALA A 107 6.60 7.00 -5.32
CA ALA A 107 5.43 6.47 -6.02
C ALA A 107 5.07 5.06 -5.53
N THR A 108 3.88 4.60 -5.85
CA THR A 108 3.49 3.21 -5.67
C THR A 108 3.56 2.47 -7.01
N VAL A 109 3.76 1.16 -6.96
CA VAL A 109 3.78 0.31 -8.17
C VAL A 109 2.50 0.42 -9.01
N ASP A 110 1.38 0.79 -8.38
CA ASP A 110 0.11 1.06 -9.08
C ASP A 110 0.25 2.10 -10.20
N LYS A 111 1.20 3.03 -10.09
CA LYS A 111 1.42 4.06 -11.10
C LYS A 111 1.97 3.51 -12.41
N PHE A 112 2.60 2.36 -12.39
CA PHE A 112 3.08 1.70 -13.59
C PHE A 112 1.94 1.27 -14.53
N ALA A 113 0.77 0.94 -13.98
CA ALA A 113 -0.42 0.67 -14.80
C ALA A 113 -0.82 1.85 -15.69
N MET A 114 -0.36 3.07 -15.36
CA MET A 114 -0.64 4.28 -16.14
C MET A 114 0.28 4.49 -17.34
N LEU A 115 1.35 3.70 -17.48
CA LEU A 115 2.31 3.81 -18.58
C LEU A 115 1.67 3.80 -19.99
N PRO A 116 0.74 2.88 -20.30
CA PRO A 116 0.08 2.87 -21.59
C PRO A 116 -0.95 4.02 -21.78
N TRP A 117 -1.40 4.65 -20.67
CA TRP A 117 -2.48 5.64 -20.67
C TRP A 117 -2.02 7.09 -20.73
N ASN A 118 -0.86 7.42 -20.16
CA ASN A 118 -0.42 8.80 -19.97
C ASN A 118 0.85 9.11 -20.74
N GLU A 119 0.75 10.06 -21.67
CA GLU A 119 1.85 10.53 -22.51
C GLU A 119 3.01 11.15 -21.72
N LYS A 120 2.71 11.81 -20.59
CA LYS A 120 3.68 12.59 -19.84
C LYS A 120 4.57 11.75 -18.93
N ILE A 121 4.25 10.48 -18.71
CA ILE A 121 5.08 9.58 -17.88
C ILE A 121 6.47 9.39 -18.47
N GLY A 122 6.60 9.46 -19.80
CA GLY A 122 7.89 9.41 -20.48
C GLY A 122 8.93 10.40 -19.93
N ASN A 123 8.49 11.54 -19.40
CA ASN A 123 9.41 12.53 -18.81
C ASN A 123 10.16 11.99 -17.59
N PHE A 124 9.54 11.12 -16.76
CA PHE A 124 10.22 10.45 -15.64
C PHE A 124 11.23 9.38 -16.09
N LEU A 125 11.03 8.85 -17.29
CA LEU A 125 11.82 7.77 -17.84
C LEU A 125 12.93 8.26 -18.78
N GLY A 126 13.08 9.60 -18.91
CA GLY A 126 14.04 10.21 -19.83
C GLY A 126 13.62 10.18 -21.30
N HIS A 127 12.32 9.90 -21.56
CA HIS A 127 11.71 9.93 -22.90
C HIS A 127 10.77 11.14 -23.03
N GLY A 128 10.59 11.65 -24.22
CA GLY A 128 9.67 12.75 -24.50
C GLY A 128 10.26 14.16 -24.39
N ASN A 129 11.05 14.46 -23.38
CA ASN A 129 11.80 15.72 -23.30
C ASN A 129 13.27 15.41 -22.97
N GLN A 130 14.15 15.70 -23.94
CA GLN A 130 15.59 15.43 -23.83
C GLN A 130 16.32 16.16 -22.67
N LYS A 131 15.63 17.06 -21.98
CA LYS A 131 16.19 17.76 -20.81
C LYS A 131 16.26 16.89 -19.54
N PHE A 132 15.49 15.81 -19.49
CA PHE A 132 15.41 14.95 -18.33
C PHE A 132 16.20 13.65 -18.56
N LEU A 133 16.95 13.24 -17.54
CA LEU A 133 17.66 11.98 -17.52
C LEU A 133 16.78 10.89 -16.88
N PRO A 134 16.89 9.64 -17.34
CA PRO A 134 16.24 8.52 -16.64
C PRO A 134 16.81 8.33 -15.24
N PRO A 135 16.06 7.74 -14.32
CA PRO A 135 16.57 7.40 -12.99
C PRO A 135 17.76 6.43 -13.04
N ASP A 136 18.80 6.73 -12.29
CA ASP A 136 19.97 5.85 -12.11
C ASP A 136 19.76 4.83 -10.98
N LEU A 137 18.79 5.10 -10.09
CA LEU A 137 18.49 4.29 -8.92
C LEU A 137 16.99 4.11 -8.75
N VAL A 138 16.59 2.86 -8.54
CA VAL A 138 15.23 2.48 -8.10
C VAL A 138 15.33 1.86 -6.72
N VAL A 139 14.57 2.40 -5.76
CA VAL A 139 14.46 1.84 -4.40
C VAL A 139 13.08 1.22 -4.24
N GLN A 140 13.04 -0.10 -4.04
CA GLN A 140 11.82 -0.85 -3.79
C GLN A 140 11.73 -1.20 -2.31
N ASP A 141 10.89 -0.46 -1.58
CA ASP A 141 10.62 -0.76 -0.18
C ASP A 141 9.54 -1.84 -0.04
N GLU A 142 9.60 -2.60 1.05
CA GLU A 142 8.66 -3.68 1.39
C GLU A 142 8.45 -4.68 0.24
N LEU A 143 9.55 -5.18 -0.34
CA LEU A 143 9.55 -6.07 -1.50
C LEU A 143 8.64 -7.29 -1.34
N HIS A 144 8.49 -7.82 -0.12
CA HIS A 144 7.64 -8.97 0.17
C HIS A 144 6.14 -8.75 -0.17
N LEU A 145 5.69 -7.48 -0.27
CA LEU A 145 4.34 -7.15 -0.71
C LEU A 145 4.13 -7.37 -2.21
N ILE A 146 5.23 -7.41 -2.98
CA ILE A 146 5.19 -7.64 -4.43
C ILE A 146 5.34 -9.14 -4.70
N SER A 147 4.25 -9.87 -4.46
CA SER A 147 4.20 -11.34 -4.61
C SER A 147 2.84 -11.80 -5.11
N GLY A 148 2.72 -13.05 -5.50
CA GLY A 148 1.49 -13.64 -6.04
C GLY A 148 1.02 -12.92 -7.32
N SER A 149 -0.27 -12.70 -7.44
CA SER A 149 -0.88 -12.07 -8.61
C SER A 149 -0.39 -10.63 -8.82
N LEU A 150 -0.30 -9.82 -7.75
CA LEU A 150 0.26 -8.48 -7.81
C LEU A 150 1.72 -8.50 -8.31
N GLY A 151 2.56 -9.37 -7.73
CA GLY A 151 3.96 -9.51 -8.14
C GLY A 151 4.11 -9.92 -9.60
N THR A 152 3.24 -10.80 -10.07
CA THR A 152 3.17 -11.25 -11.46
C THR A 152 2.88 -10.09 -12.41
N MET A 153 1.88 -9.24 -12.11
CA MET A 153 1.57 -8.07 -12.94
C MET A 153 2.69 -7.03 -12.89
N VAL A 154 3.21 -6.73 -11.68
CA VAL A 154 4.33 -5.78 -11.52
C VAL A 154 5.53 -6.23 -12.34
N SER A 155 5.90 -7.53 -12.29
CA SER A 155 7.02 -8.06 -13.06
C SER A 155 6.82 -7.92 -14.57
N LEU A 156 5.61 -8.12 -15.07
CA LEU A 156 5.33 -7.97 -16.49
C LEU A 156 5.45 -6.50 -16.93
N TYR A 157 4.92 -5.55 -16.15
CA TYR A 157 5.09 -4.12 -16.42
C TYR A 157 6.53 -3.63 -16.20
N GLU A 158 7.27 -4.25 -15.28
CA GLU A 158 8.69 -3.98 -15.07
C GLU A 158 9.51 -4.26 -16.33
N THR A 159 9.04 -5.16 -17.20
CA THR A 159 9.65 -5.39 -18.51
C THR A 159 9.66 -4.11 -19.36
N ALA A 160 8.55 -3.38 -19.40
CA ALA A 160 8.49 -2.09 -20.09
C ALA A 160 9.36 -1.02 -19.42
N ILE A 161 9.35 -0.99 -18.09
CA ILE A 161 10.12 -0.02 -17.31
C ILE A 161 11.61 -0.26 -17.48
N ASP A 162 12.08 -1.50 -17.35
CA ASP A 162 13.49 -1.84 -17.56
C ASP A 162 13.95 -1.48 -18.99
N LYS A 163 13.12 -1.77 -20.00
CA LYS A 163 13.41 -1.37 -21.40
C LYS A 163 13.55 0.15 -21.53
N LEU A 164 12.61 0.90 -20.96
CA LEU A 164 12.56 2.36 -21.08
C LEU A 164 13.64 3.07 -20.26
N LEU A 165 14.07 2.51 -19.12
CA LEU A 165 15.12 3.08 -18.28
C LEU A 165 16.54 2.74 -18.72
N ARG A 166 16.72 1.83 -19.69
CA ARG A 166 18.04 1.44 -20.15
C ARG A 166 18.69 2.56 -20.96
N LYS A 167 19.91 2.92 -20.53
CA LYS A 167 20.80 3.83 -21.25
C LYS A 167 22.08 3.07 -21.61
N ASP A 168 22.47 3.08 -22.87
CA ASP A 168 23.65 2.38 -23.38
C ASP A 168 23.67 0.88 -22.95
N GLY A 169 22.51 0.24 -23.01
CA GLY A 169 22.33 -1.17 -22.62
C GLY A 169 22.29 -1.44 -21.11
N LYS A 170 22.54 -0.42 -20.26
CA LYS A 170 22.54 -0.55 -18.80
C LYS A 170 21.27 0.03 -18.19
N GLY A 171 20.59 -0.76 -17.36
CA GLY A 171 19.44 -0.28 -16.56
C GLY A 171 19.89 0.33 -15.23
N PRO A 172 18.96 0.96 -14.49
CA PRO A 172 19.22 1.56 -13.18
C PRO A 172 19.68 0.51 -12.16
N LYS A 173 20.39 0.93 -11.14
CA LYS A 173 20.63 0.10 -9.96
C LYS A 173 19.33 -0.06 -9.18
N ILE A 174 19.00 -1.29 -8.77
CA ILE A 174 17.84 -1.58 -7.95
C ILE A 174 18.28 -1.94 -6.55
N ILE A 175 17.74 -1.26 -5.54
CA ILE A 175 17.91 -1.59 -4.12
C ILE A 175 16.53 -1.97 -3.59
N ALA A 176 16.38 -3.19 -3.10
CA ALA A 176 15.14 -3.66 -2.50
C ALA A 176 15.32 -3.91 -1.01
N SER A 177 14.35 -3.47 -0.19
CA SER A 177 14.30 -3.72 1.24
C SER A 177 13.11 -4.61 1.60
N THR A 178 13.32 -5.51 2.55
CA THR A 178 12.25 -6.38 3.07
C THR A 178 12.60 -6.92 4.44
N ALA A 179 11.58 -7.08 5.30
CA ALA A 179 11.77 -7.68 6.62
C ALA A 179 11.84 -9.21 6.57
N THR A 180 11.16 -9.83 5.60
CA THR A 180 10.95 -11.28 5.54
C THR A 180 10.89 -11.76 4.11
N ILE A 181 11.92 -12.48 3.68
CA ILE A 181 11.94 -13.08 2.34
C ILE A 181 12.70 -14.41 2.39
N ARG A 182 12.11 -15.47 1.87
CA ARG A 182 12.73 -16.80 1.88
C ARG A 182 13.51 -17.10 0.60
N MET A 183 12.95 -16.70 -0.54
CA MET A 183 13.51 -16.99 -1.88
C MET A 183 13.83 -15.67 -2.60
N ALA A 184 14.69 -14.85 -1.95
CA ALA A 184 15.00 -13.51 -2.45
C ALA A 184 15.59 -13.50 -3.86
N LYS A 185 16.49 -14.46 -4.14
CA LYS A 185 17.16 -14.53 -5.44
C LYS A 185 16.18 -14.84 -6.56
N GLU A 186 15.34 -15.84 -6.37
CA GLU A 186 14.32 -16.23 -7.35
C GLU A 186 13.30 -15.13 -7.56
N GLN A 187 12.77 -14.59 -6.46
CA GLN A 187 11.79 -13.50 -6.56
C GLN A 187 12.34 -12.28 -7.27
N CYS A 188 13.54 -11.82 -6.92
CA CYS A 188 14.16 -10.67 -7.58
C CYS A 188 14.52 -10.98 -9.04
N ARG A 189 14.95 -12.20 -9.35
CA ARG A 189 15.20 -12.63 -10.73
C ARG A 189 13.92 -12.56 -11.56
N LEU A 190 12.82 -13.06 -11.01
CA LEU A 190 11.51 -13.02 -11.67
C LEU A 190 10.93 -11.61 -11.76
N LEU A 191 11.12 -10.75 -10.75
CA LEU A 191 10.62 -9.38 -10.77
C LEU A 191 11.44 -8.47 -11.68
N PHE A 192 12.76 -8.47 -11.53
CA PHE A 192 13.63 -7.44 -12.11
C PHE A 192 14.57 -7.96 -13.21
N ASN A 193 14.63 -9.27 -13.41
CA ASN A 193 15.59 -9.92 -14.30
C ASN A 193 17.05 -9.49 -14.00
N ARG A 194 17.43 -9.47 -12.72
CA ARG A 194 18.75 -9.05 -12.22
C ARG A 194 19.33 -10.10 -11.29
N ASP A 195 20.67 -10.20 -11.28
CA ASP A 195 21.37 -10.93 -10.23
C ASP A 195 21.32 -10.16 -8.92
N VAL A 196 21.21 -10.90 -7.81
CA VAL A 196 20.95 -10.33 -6.49
C VAL A 196 22.17 -10.54 -5.58
N ALA A 197 22.68 -9.45 -5.03
CA ALA A 197 23.57 -9.45 -3.88
C ALA A 197 22.75 -9.19 -2.62
N GLN A 198 22.64 -10.19 -1.76
CA GLN A 198 21.91 -10.06 -0.49
C GLN A 198 22.78 -9.38 0.56
N PHE A 199 22.22 -8.39 1.25
CA PHE A 199 22.83 -7.72 2.38
C PHE A 199 21.85 -7.70 3.56
N PRO A 200 22.24 -8.05 4.80
CA PRO A 200 23.55 -8.66 5.10
C PRO A 200 23.72 -10.04 4.44
N PRO A 201 24.96 -10.48 4.21
CA PRO A 201 25.21 -11.80 3.63
C PRO A 201 24.74 -12.91 4.57
N PRO A 202 24.49 -14.13 4.07
CA PRO A 202 24.13 -15.27 4.90
C PRO A 202 25.20 -15.54 5.97
N VAL A 203 24.75 -15.85 7.18
CA VAL A 203 25.58 -16.11 8.37
C VAL A 203 25.25 -17.47 8.97
N ILE A 204 26.15 -18.03 9.76
CA ILE A 204 25.95 -19.31 10.45
C ILE A 204 24.96 -19.14 11.61
N ASP A 205 25.10 -18.05 12.36
CA ASP A 205 24.19 -17.69 13.46
C ASP A 205 23.47 -16.39 13.13
N SER A 206 22.15 -16.47 12.99
CA SER A 206 21.31 -15.30 12.70
C SER A 206 21.25 -14.31 13.85
N SER A 207 21.51 -14.76 15.07
CA SER A 207 21.46 -13.93 16.28
C SER A 207 22.76 -13.15 16.55
N ASP A 208 23.87 -13.56 15.93
CA ASP A 208 25.19 -12.91 16.07
C ASP A 208 25.89 -12.82 14.73
N ASN A 209 25.80 -11.64 14.09
CA ASN A 209 26.46 -11.38 12.82
C ASN A 209 27.27 -10.08 12.87
N PHE A 210 28.04 -9.80 11.83
CA PHE A 210 28.90 -8.61 11.77
C PHE A 210 28.14 -7.29 11.97
N PHE A 211 26.87 -7.22 11.57
CA PHE A 211 26.08 -5.98 11.55
C PHE A 211 25.14 -5.85 12.75
N SER A 212 24.71 -6.96 13.34
CA SER A 212 23.75 -6.98 14.43
C SER A 212 23.94 -8.18 15.33
N LYS A 213 23.65 -7.98 16.59
CA LYS A 213 23.61 -9.02 17.62
C LYS A 213 22.30 -8.98 18.37
N GLU A 214 21.66 -10.13 18.50
CA GLU A 214 20.49 -10.27 19.34
C GLU A 214 20.93 -10.25 20.81
N LEU A 215 20.29 -9.38 21.60
CA LEU A 215 20.57 -9.29 23.03
C LEU A 215 19.68 -10.26 23.79
N ASP A 216 20.24 -10.95 24.75
CA ASP A 216 19.47 -11.76 25.69
C ASP A 216 18.52 -10.88 26.51
N ILE A 217 17.35 -11.43 26.83
CA ILE A 217 16.40 -10.75 27.71
C ILE A 217 17.01 -10.68 29.10
N ASP A 218 17.20 -9.48 29.62
CA ASP A 218 17.69 -9.21 30.96
C ASP A 218 16.84 -8.10 31.60
N HIS A 219 15.86 -8.51 32.37
CA HIS A 219 14.94 -7.59 33.03
C HIS A 219 15.66 -6.65 34.01
N ALA A 220 16.78 -7.06 34.62
CA ALA A 220 17.55 -6.23 35.54
C ALA A 220 18.24 -5.07 34.82
N ARG A 221 18.62 -5.27 33.54
CA ARG A 221 19.21 -4.27 32.67
C ARG A 221 18.19 -3.51 31.84
N GLY A 222 16.90 -3.77 32.01
CA GLY A 222 15.85 -3.16 31.21
C GLY A 222 15.77 -3.68 29.76
N LEU A 223 16.35 -4.84 29.48
CA LEU A 223 16.27 -5.50 28.19
C LEU A 223 15.02 -6.41 28.18
N PHE A 224 14.01 -5.96 27.45
CA PHE A 224 12.72 -6.63 27.38
C PHE A 224 12.53 -7.27 26.01
N GLY A 225 11.71 -8.33 25.99
CA GLY A 225 11.28 -8.99 24.76
C GLY A 225 9.77 -8.98 24.60
N ARG A 226 9.30 -9.71 23.60
CA ARG A 226 7.88 -10.00 23.40
C ARG A 226 7.53 -11.34 24.01
N THR A 227 6.43 -11.34 24.78
CA THR A 227 5.82 -12.57 25.28
C THR A 227 4.64 -12.95 24.39
N TYR A 228 4.64 -14.18 23.90
CA TYR A 228 3.55 -14.72 23.08
C TYR A 228 2.71 -15.69 23.92
N VAL A 229 1.39 -15.53 23.84
CA VAL A 229 0.42 -16.40 24.53
C VAL A 229 -0.61 -16.87 23.53
N GLY A 230 -0.82 -18.19 23.43
CA GLY A 230 -1.85 -18.80 22.58
C GLY A 230 -3.08 -19.18 23.40
N ILE A 231 -4.24 -18.74 23.00
CA ILE A 231 -5.53 -19.12 23.58
C ILE A 231 -6.29 -19.96 22.57
N PHE A 232 -6.59 -21.20 22.94
CA PHE A 232 -7.46 -22.10 22.20
C PHE A 232 -8.53 -22.63 23.16
N ALA A 233 -9.80 -22.33 22.88
CA ALA A 233 -10.89 -22.59 23.80
C ALA A 233 -11.92 -23.57 23.21
N PRO A 234 -11.68 -24.89 23.30
CA PRO A 234 -12.60 -25.91 22.84
C PRO A 234 -13.98 -25.75 23.51
N GLY A 235 -15.04 -25.94 22.74
CA GLY A 235 -16.42 -25.83 23.27
C GLY A 235 -16.96 -24.39 23.38
N THR A 236 -16.22 -23.39 22.91
CA THR A 236 -16.70 -22.00 22.84
C THR A 236 -16.66 -21.45 21.43
N THR A 237 -17.51 -20.46 21.12
CA THR A 237 -17.47 -19.76 19.84
C THR A 237 -16.33 -18.73 19.83
N LYS A 238 -15.88 -18.33 18.62
CA LYS A 238 -14.90 -17.23 18.43
C LYS A 238 -15.34 -15.94 19.14
N ALA A 239 -16.63 -15.61 19.07
CA ALA A 239 -17.21 -14.45 19.77
C ALA A 239 -17.14 -14.60 21.29
N SER A 240 -17.58 -15.73 21.84
CA SER A 240 -17.51 -15.98 23.29
C SER A 240 -16.09 -15.98 23.82
N CYS A 241 -15.12 -16.45 23.03
CA CYS A 241 -13.71 -16.41 23.38
C CYS A 241 -13.21 -14.96 23.51
N GLN A 242 -13.57 -14.08 22.56
CA GLN A 242 -13.25 -12.66 22.62
C GLN A 242 -13.90 -11.96 23.83
N VAL A 243 -15.21 -12.16 24.04
CA VAL A 243 -15.97 -11.56 25.16
C VAL A 243 -15.40 -11.94 26.51
N ARG A 244 -14.82 -13.14 26.64
CA ARG A 244 -14.20 -13.62 27.90
C ARG A 244 -12.72 -13.26 28.03
N GLY A 245 -11.98 -13.22 26.93
CA GLY A 245 -10.52 -13.05 26.92
C GLY A 245 -10.06 -11.60 26.85
N LEU A 246 -10.80 -10.69 26.20
CA LEU A 246 -10.40 -9.29 26.08
C LEU A 246 -10.53 -8.48 27.40
N PRO A 247 -11.58 -8.63 28.24
CA PRO A 247 -11.71 -7.87 29.47
C PRO A 247 -10.54 -8.02 30.45
N PRO A 248 -9.97 -9.21 30.71
CA PRO A 248 -8.76 -9.34 31.52
C PRO A 248 -7.59 -8.52 30.97
N LEU A 249 -7.34 -8.57 29.66
CA LEU A 249 -6.25 -7.81 29.02
C LEU A 249 -6.45 -6.30 29.18
N LEU A 250 -7.69 -5.82 29.07
CA LEU A 250 -8.03 -4.41 29.22
C LEU A 250 -7.91 -3.94 30.68
N SER A 251 -8.16 -4.78 31.64
CA SER A 251 -8.21 -4.41 33.07
C SER A 251 -6.86 -4.40 33.75
N VAL A 252 -5.87 -5.13 33.25
CA VAL A 252 -4.57 -5.35 33.96
C VAL A 252 -3.80 -4.05 34.14
N CYS A 253 -3.84 -3.13 33.17
CA CYS A 253 -3.13 -1.86 33.27
C CYS A 253 -3.59 -0.95 34.42
N GLU A 254 -4.81 -1.12 34.91
CA GLU A 254 -5.34 -0.37 36.05
C GLU A 254 -5.18 -1.14 37.37
N SER A 255 -4.59 -2.33 37.34
CA SER A 255 -4.35 -3.14 38.53
C SER A 255 -3.07 -2.70 39.26
N ASN A 256 -3.00 -2.95 40.57
CA ASN A 256 -1.82 -2.67 41.37
C ASN A 256 -0.60 -3.55 41.03
N PHE A 257 -0.72 -4.44 40.06
CA PHE A 257 0.36 -5.29 39.56
C PHE A 257 1.30 -4.56 38.57
N CYS A 258 0.88 -3.42 38.00
CA CYS A 258 1.70 -2.65 37.07
C CYS A 258 2.21 -1.35 37.75
N SER A 259 3.47 -1.00 37.51
CA SER A 259 3.96 0.33 37.89
C SER A 259 3.31 1.41 37.00
N PRO A 260 3.25 2.68 37.42
CA PRO A 260 2.66 3.75 36.63
C PRO A 260 3.23 3.87 35.18
N VAL A 261 4.53 3.64 35.03
CA VAL A 261 5.21 3.65 33.72
C VAL A 261 4.74 2.49 32.86
N HIS A 262 4.60 1.29 33.42
CA HIS A 262 4.13 0.12 32.70
C HIS A 262 2.62 0.22 32.36
N ASN A 263 1.85 0.99 33.10
CA ASN A 263 0.44 1.23 32.81
C ASN A 263 0.25 1.88 31.45
N ASP A 264 1.09 2.82 31.07
CA ASP A 264 0.99 3.46 29.75
C ASP A 264 1.28 2.48 28.61
N TYR A 265 2.27 1.59 28.77
CA TYR A 265 2.65 0.60 27.75
C TYR A 265 1.54 -0.38 27.41
N PHE A 266 0.67 -0.71 28.35
CA PHE A 266 -0.43 -1.66 28.18
C PHE A 266 -1.82 -0.98 28.15
N LYS A 267 -1.86 0.35 28.11
CA LYS A 267 -3.12 1.12 28.10
C LYS A 267 -3.94 0.88 26.85
N THR A 268 -3.32 0.89 25.68
CA THR A 268 -4.03 0.68 24.42
C THR A 268 -3.95 -0.78 24.01
N LEU A 269 -5.11 -1.45 23.94
CA LEU A 269 -5.20 -2.79 23.36
C LEU A 269 -5.36 -2.68 21.85
N THR A 270 -4.35 -3.10 21.12
CA THR A 270 -4.44 -3.26 19.69
C THR A 270 -5.02 -4.64 19.36
N ILE A 271 -5.99 -4.72 18.45
CA ILE A 271 -6.60 -5.97 18.01
C ILE A 271 -6.43 -6.11 16.50
N PHE A 272 -5.70 -7.13 16.08
CA PHE A 272 -5.48 -7.44 14.67
C PHE A 272 -6.52 -8.43 14.14
N PHE A 273 -7.07 -8.11 12.98
CA PHE A 273 -8.04 -8.93 12.26
C PHE A 273 -7.56 -9.27 10.84
N ASN A 274 -7.82 -10.50 10.42
CA ASN A 274 -7.48 -10.99 9.08
C ASN A 274 -8.38 -10.39 7.98
N SER A 275 -9.57 -9.90 8.32
CA SER A 275 -10.52 -9.34 7.37
C SER A 275 -11.35 -8.19 7.98
N LEU A 276 -11.82 -7.30 7.12
CA LEU A 276 -12.76 -6.24 7.51
C LEU A 276 -14.09 -6.80 8.03
N LYS A 277 -14.50 -7.97 7.56
CA LYS A 277 -15.72 -8.67 8.02
C LYS A 277 -15.59 -9.13 9.48
N ASP A 278 -14.43 -9.73 9.84
CA ASP A 278 -14.15 -10.13 11.22
C ASP A 278 -14.03 -8.92 12.14
N LEU A 279 -13.39 -7.84 11.68
CA LEU A 279 -13.31 -6.58 12.41
C LEU A 279 -14.70 -6.00 12.70
N GLY A 280 -15.56 -5.87 11.69
CA GLY A 280 -16.90 -5.30 11.86
C GLY A 280 -17.75 -6.09 12.86
N ARG A 281 -17.69 -7.44 12.84
CA ARG A 281 -18.36 -8.29 13.84
C ARG A 281 -17.80 -8.04 15.25
N SER A 282 -16.49 -7.95 15.39
CA SER A 282 -15.84 -7.74 16.69
C SER A 282 -16.07 -6.31 17.21
N GLN A 283 -16.24 -5.33 16.34
CA GLN A 283 -16.57 -3.96 16.73
C GLN A 283 -17.90 -3.90 17.51
N SER A 284 -18.94 -4.57 17.03
CA SER A 284 -20.22 -4.68 17.75
C SER A 284 -20.05 -5.42 19.09
N LEU A 285 -19.31 -6.54 19.10
CA LEU A 285 -19.02 -7.27 20.34
C LEU A 285 -18.28 -6.41 21.38
N ILE A 286 -17.36 -5.56 20.95
CA ILE A 286 -16.58 -4.69 21.84
C ILE A 286 -17.46 -3.57 22.41
N ALA A 287 -18.33 -2.98 21.58
CA ALA A 287 -19.22 -1.90 22.00
C ALA A 287 -20.22 -2.35 23.08
N ASP A 288 -20.71 -3.57 22.98
CA ASP A 288 -21.79 -4.08 23.83
C ASP A 288 -21.26 -5.12 24.85
N ASP A 289 -20.94 -6.33 24.38
CA ASP A 289 -20.66 -7.49 25.23
C ASP A 289 -19.35 -7.36 26.00
N VAL A 290 -18.26 -6.95 25.35
CA VAL A 290 -16.94 -6.78 25.99
C VAL A 290 -16.99 -5.65 27.01
N LYS A 291 -17.65 -4.54 26.69
CA LYS A 291 -17.83 -3.39 27.59
C LYS A 291 -18.62 -3.79 28.83
N ALA A 292 -19.75 -4.48 28.66
CA ALA A 292 -20.56 -5.00 29.77
C ALA A 292 -19.78 -6.01 30.61
N ARG A 293 -19.07 -6.92 29.96
CA ARG A 293 -18.25 -7.94 30.63
C ARG A 293 -17.07 -7.33 31.39
N LEU A 294 -16.41 -6.31 30.85
CA LEU A 294 -15.33 -5.58 31.51
C LEU A 294 -15.82 -4.96 32.83
N LYS A 295 -16.97 -4.30 32.80
CA LYS A 295 -17.60 -3.73 33.99
C LYS A 295 -17.87 -4.82 35.05
N SER A 296 -18.45 -5.95 34.64
CA SER A 296 -18.69 -7.10 35.54
C SER A 296 -17.38 -7.68 36.06
N TYR A 297 -16.36 -7.84 35.24
CA TYR A 297 -15.04 -8.36 35.62
C TYR A 297 -14.36 -7.45 36.64
N CYS A 298 -14.37 -6.13 36.45
CA CYS A 298 -13.84 -5.15 37.40
C CYS A 298 -14.59 -5.16 38.70
N ASN A 299 -15.92 -5.30 38.69
CA ASN A 299 -16.73 -5.40 39.92
C ASN A 299 -16.38 -6.62 40.76
N VAL A 300 -16.01 -7.74 40.16
CA VAL A 300 -15.69 -8.98 40.87
C VAL A 300 -14.22 -9.03 41.29
N ARG A 301 -13.31 -8.73 40.35
CA ARG A 301 -11.86 -8.93 40.53
C ARG A 301 -11.14 -7.69 41.07
N HIS A 302 -11.64 -6.49 40.74
CA HIS A 302 -11.02 -5.21 41.07
C HIS A 302 -11.97 -4.30 41.89
N LYS A 303 -12.64 -4.88 42.91
CA LYS A 303 -13.61 -4.16 43.73
C LYS A 303 -13.07 -2.88 44.35
N ASN A 304 -11.81 -2.87 44.75
CA ASN A 304 -11.17 -1.70 45.35
C ASN A 304 -10.99 -0.59 44.33
N LEU A 305 -10.52 -0.92 43.10
CA LEU A 305 -10.39 0.04 42.02
C LEU A 305 -11.74 0.64 41.60
N MET A 306 -12.81 -0.17 41.63
CA MET A 306 -14.17 0.32 41.37
C MET A 306 -14.61 1.34 42.43
N ARG A 307 -14.36 1.06 43.72
CA ARG A 307 -14.70 1.98 44.82
C ARG A 307 -13.89 3.27 44.81
N GLU A 308 -12.66 3.20 44.34
CA GLU A 308 -11.76 4.35 44.20
C GLU A 308 -11.99 5.15 42.88
N GLY A 309 -12.93 4.74 42.03
CA GLY A 309 -13.18 5.35 40.73
C GLY A 309 -12.04 5.16 39.71
N LYS A 310 -11.14 4.20 39.96
CA LYS A 310 -9.97 3.90 39.14
C LYS A 310 -10.19 2.72 38.19
N ALA A 311 -11.39 2.11 38.19
CA ALA A 311 -11.68 1.02 37.28
C ALA A 311 -11.75 1.49 35.84
N ARG A 312 -11.30 0.61 34.94
CA ARG A 312 -11.26 0.91 33.51
C ARG A 312 -12.64 0.88 32.87
N PHE A 313 -12.91 1.89 32.05
CA PHE A 313 -14.04 1.97 31.14
C PHE A 313 -13.53 2.05 29.71
N LEU A 314 -14.32 1.57 28.75
CA LEU A 314 -14.03 1.69 27.33
C LEU A 314 -14.79 2.91 26.78
N ASP A 315 -14.06 3.97 26.49
CA ASP A 315 -14.62 5.21 25.99
C ASP A 315 -14.15 5.51 24.55
N VAL A 316 -12.90 5.20 24.23
CA VAL A 316 -12.28 5.55 22.94
C VAL A 316 -11.86 4.30 22.18
N VAL A 317 -12.72 3.85 21.28
CA VAL A 317 -12.44 2.77 20.32
C VAL A 317 -12.20 3.37 18.94
N LYS A 318 -11.10 3.01 18.31
CA LYS A 318 -10.69 3.53 16.99
C LYS A 318 -10.42 2.40 16.00
N GLU A 319 -10.58 2.69 14.72
CA GLU A 319 -10.30 1.78 13.62
C GLU A 319 -9.08 2.26 12.82
N LEU A 320 -8.21 1.32 12.44
CA LEU A 320 -7.03 1.52 11.59
C LEU A 320 -7.08 0.55 10.42
N THR A 321 -7.79 0.94 9.38
CA THR A 321 -8.01 0.13 8.18
C THR A 321 -7.96 1.00 6.92
N SER A 322 -8.04 0.37 5.76
CA SER A 322 -8.10 1.08 4.47
C SER A 322 -9.32 1.99 4.29
N ARG A 323 -10.31 1.91 5.19
CA ARG A 323 -11.49 2.79 5.18
C ARG A 323 -11.21 4.17 5.77
N VAL A 324 -10.16 4.28 6.59
CA VAL A 324 -9.80 5.54 7.25
C VAL A 324 -9.20 6.50 6.23
N SER A 325 -9.73 7.71 6.14
CA SER A 325 -9.20 8.73 5.22
C SER A 325 -7.84 9.26 5.67
N GLY A 326 -7.05 9.82 4.76
CA GLY A 326 -5.71 10.34 5.06
C GLY A 326 -5.67 11.35 6.22
N PRO A 327 -6.53 12.38 6.26
CA PRO A 327 -6.62 13.32 7.37
C PRO A 327 -7.02 12.67 8.71
N GLU A 328 -7.96 11.72 8.68
CA GLU A 328 -8.37 10.96 9.87
C GLU A 328 -7.23 10.05 10.37
N LEU A 329 -6.47 9.47 9.46
CA LEU A 329 -5.29 8.67 9.79
C LEU A 329 -4.26 9.51 10.56
N THR A 330 -3.95 10.71 10.08
CA THR A 330 -3.00 11.61 10.77
C THR A 330 -3.48 11.96 12.18
N LYS A 331 -4.77 12.25 12.35
CA LYS A 331 -5.37 12.49 13.67
C LYS A 331 -5.27 11.27 14.58
N LEU A 332 -5.59 10.10 14.03
CA LEU A 332 -5.50 8.83 14.77
C LEU A 332 -4.07 8.58 15.23
N LEU A 333 -3.07 8.78 14.37
CA LEU A 333 -1.66 8.60 14.73
C LEU A 333 -1.26 9.55 15.87
N ASN A 334 -1.59 10.84 15.77
CA ASN A 334 -1.34 11.79 16.85
C ASN A 334 -2.07 11.39 18.16
N GLN A 335 -3.29 10.86 18.05
CA GLN A 335 -4.07 10.40 19.20
C GLN A 335 -3.47 9.13 19.83
N LEU A 336 -2.87 8.26 19.04
CA LEU A 336 -2.18 7.07 19.52
C LEU A 336 -0.86 7.38 20.25
N GLU A 337 -0.27 8.57 20.04
CA GLU A 337 0.90 9.04 20.77
C GLU A 337 0.55 9.60 22.17
N LEU A 338 -0.72 9.94 22.43
CA LEU A 338 -1.16 10.45 23.73
C LEU A 338 -1.01 9.38 24.82
N THR A 339 -0.52 9.82 25.98
CA THR A 339 -0.24 8.93 27.12
C THR A 339 -1.48 8.65 27.97
N ALA A 340 -1.35 7.72 28.91
CA ALA A 340 -2.41 7.40 29.86
C ALA A 340 -2.83 8.59 30.75
N GLU A 341 -2.00 9.62 30.87
CA GLU A 341 -2.31 10.86 31.60
C GLU A 341 -3.41 11.67 30.90
N ASP A 342 -3.50 11.55 29.58
CA ASP A 342 -4.53 12.19 28.74
C ASP A 342 -5.84 11.40 28.71
N LYS A 343 -6.36 11.04 29.87
CA LYS A 343 -7.44 10.05 30.10
C LYS A 343 -8.64 10.15 29.17
N LYS A 344 -9.02 11.36 28.72
CA LYS A 344 -10.21 11.57 27.86
C LYS A 344 -9.95 11.38 26.37
N SER A 345 -8.69 11.39 25.95
CA SER A 345 -8.30 11.39 24.53
C SER A 345 -7.46 10.17 24.15
N CYS A 346 -6.87 9.46 25.13
CA CYS A 346 -6.09 8.26 24.89
C CYS A 346 -6.98 7.12 24.35
N VAL A 347 -6.49 6.44 23.33
CA VAL A 347 -7.21 5.31 22.70
C VAL A 347 -7.18 4.09 23.63
N ASP A 348 -8.35 3.53 23.94
CA ASP A 348 -8.49 2.32 24.74
C ASP A 348 -8.32 1.05 23.90
N VAL A 349 -8.97 1.01 22.72
CA VAL A 349 -8.91 -0.11 21.80
C VAL A 349 -8.68 0.38 20.39
N LEU A 350 -7.67 -0.18 19.73
CA LEU A 350 -7.38 0.03 18.32
C LEU A 350 -7.72 -1.23 17.53
N LEU A 351 -8.72 -1.16 16.66
CA LEU A 351 -9.09 -2.24 15.74
C LEU A 351 -8.31 -2.09 14.44
N ALA A 352 -7.49 -3.06 14.10
CA ALA A 352 -6.60 -2.95 12.96
C ALA A 352 -6.66 -4.16 12.03
N THR A 353 -6.39 -3.92 10.75
CA THR A 353 -6.10 -4.94 9.74
C THR A 353 -4.67 -4.76 9.24
N LYS A 354 -4.35 -5.21 8.03
CA LYS A 354 -3.01 -5.09 7.41
C LYS A 354 -2.37 -3.69 7.49
N MET A 355 -3.16 -2.64 7.69
CA MET A 355 -2.64 -1.27 7.83
C MET A 355 -1.66 -1.10 9.00
N ILE A 356 -1.82 -1.86 10.08
CA ILE A 356 -0.87 -1.80 11.21
C ILE A 356 0.50 -2.38 10.83
N SER A 357 0.54 -3.32 9.90
CA SER A 357 1.78 -3.98 9.45
C SER A 357 2.68 -3.04 8.64
N VAL A 358 2.13 -1.98 8.05
CA VAL A 358 2.84 -1.12 7.11
C VAL A 358 2.97 0.30 7.64
N GLY A 359 4.20 0.76 7.87
CA GLY A 359 4.54 2.18 8.08
C GLY A 359 4.11 2.81 9.40
N ILE A 360 3.57 2.06 10.38
CA ILE A 360 3.18 2.60 11.68
C ILE A 360 4.21 2.21 12.73
N ASP A 361 4.76 3.21 13.40
CA ASP A 361 5.72 3.05 14.48
C ASP A 361 5.32 3.92 15.68
N ILE A 362 4.58 3.31 16.61
CA ILE A 362 4.15 3.96 17.85
C ILE A 362 4.71 3.16 19.03
N PRO A 363 5.79 3.65 19.67
CA PRO A 363 6.54 2.89 20.66
C PRO A 363 5.73 2.45 21.90
N ARG A 364 4.66 3.18 22.23
CA ARG A 364 3.82 2.86 23.39
C ARG A 364 2.78 1.75 23.19
N LEU A 365 2.62 1.24 21.96
CA LEU A 365 1.70 0.13 21.69
C LEU A 365 2.39 -1.20 22.00
N ASN A 366 2.16 -1.76 23.18
CA ASN A 366 2.82 -2.98 23.62
C ASN A 366 1.88 -4.14 23.97
N LEU A 367 0.57 -3.96 23.77
CA LEU A 367 -0.44 -4.99 23.96
C LEU A 367 -1.18 -5.27 22.63
N LEU A 368 -1.05 -6.49 22.15
CA LEU A 368 -1.66 -6.93 20.89
C LEU A 368 -2.48 -8.21 21.09
N ALA A 369 -3.72 -8.18 20.65
CA ALA A 369 -4.54 -9.38 20.47
C ALA A 369 -4.64 -9.71 18.97
N VAL A 370 -4.38 -10.94 18.58
CA VAL A 370 -4.52 -11.43 17.20
C VAL A 370 -5.73 -12.37 17.14
N ILE A 371 -6.72 -12.02 16.33
CA ILE A 371 -7.97 -12.80 16.23
C ILE A 371 -7.93 -13.76 15.05
N GLY A 372 -7.50 -15.00 15.35
CA GLY A 372 -7.18 -16.04 14.38
C GLY A 372 -5.81 -15.84 13.74
N GLN A 373 -5.14 -16.95 13.42
CA GLN A 373 -3.83 -16.91 12.76
C GLN A 373 -3.94 -16.22 11.38
N PRO A 374 -3.06 -15.25 11.08
CA PRO A 374 -2.96 -14.66 9.74
C PRO A 374 -2.73 -15.67 8.62
N MET A 375 -3.07 -15.30 7.39
CA MET A 375 -2.97 -16.21 6.24
C MET A 375 -1.53 -16.63 5.98
N THR A 376 -0.60 -15.72 6.12
CA THR A 376 0.83 -15.96 5.94
C THR A 376 1.61 -15.70 7.23
N THR A 377 2.71 -16.42 7.39
CA THR A 377 3.66 -16.22 8.50
C THR A 377 4.29 -14.84 8.42
N ASN A 378 4.54 -14.34 7.22
CA ASN A 378 5.02 -12.99 6.99
C ASN A 378 4.08 -11.93 7.60
N GLU A 379 2.79 -12.01 7.31
CA GLU A 379 1.77 -11.11 7.86
C GLU A 379 1.72 -11.18 9.40
N TYR A 380 1.84 -12.40 9.96
CA TYR A 380 1.93 -12.62 11.40
C TYR A 380 3.14 -11.91 12.03
N ILE A 381 4.32 -12.10 11.46
CA ILE A 381 5.57 -11.47 11.91
C ILE A 381 5.45 -9.95 11.88
N GLN A 382 4.97 -9.39 10.78
CA GLN A 382 4.85 -7.95 10.62
C GLN A 382 3.84 -7.31 11.57
N ALA A 383 2.70 -7.95 11.82
CA ALA A 383 1.71 -7.46 12.77
C ALA A 383 2.25 -7.52 14.21
N THR A 384 2.86 -8.65 14.60
CA THR A 384 3.35 -8.84 15.97
C THR A 384 4.62 -8.07 16.28
N SER A 385 5.45 -7.76 15.25
CA SER A 385 6.66 -6.95 15.43
C SER A 385 6.40 -5.47 15.73
N ARG A 386 5.14 -5.02 15.64
CA ARG A 386 4.75 -3.63 15.97
C ARG A 386 4.67 -3.35 17.46
N VAL A 387 4.64 -4.38 18.30
CA VAL A 387 4.64 -4.26 19.76
C VAL A 387 5.95 -4.77 20.36
N GLY A 388 6.32 -4.27 21.52
CA GLY A 388 7.52 -4.72 22.24
C GLY A 388 8.83 -4.34 21.54
N ARG A 389 8.93 -3.13 20.98
CA ARG A 389 10.15 -2.64 20.32
C ARG A 389 11.17 -2.06 21.30
N SER A 390 10.72 -1.20 22.18
CA SER A 390 11.55 -0.51 23.18
C SER A 390 11.14 -0.81 24.62
N SER A 391 10.08 -1.57 24.82
CA SER A 391 9.45 -1.89 26.11
C SER A 391 8.87 -3.29 26.07
N PRO A 392 8.48 -3.88 27.22
CA PRO A 392 7.90 -5.22 27.25
C PRO A 392 6.66 -5.32 26.36
N GLY A 393 6.60 -6.30 25.47
CA GLY A 393 5.46 -6.54 24.59
C GLY A 393 4.71 -7.80 24.94
N LEU A 394 3.37 -7.76 24.88
CA LEU A 394 2.50 -8.92 25.04
C LEU A 394 1.65 -9.13 23.80
N VAL A 395 1.78 -10.31 23.19
CA VAL A 395 0.99 -10.75 22.05
C VAL A 395 0.13 -11.94 22.46
N VAL A 396 -1.18 -11.79 22.37
CA VAL A 396 -2.15 -12.84 22.69
C VAL A 396 -2.88 -13.27 21.43
N VAL A 397 -2.68 -14.51 21.03
CA VAL A 397 -3.31 -15.08 19.82
C VAL A 397 -4.55 -15.87 20.22
N PHE A 398 -5.72 -15.45 19.73
CA PHE A 398 -6.98 -16.14 19.90
C PHE A 398 -7.21 -17.06 18.69
N TYR A 399 -6.86 -18.33 18.82
CA TYR A 399 -7.02 -19.31 17.75
C TYR A 399 -8.49 -19.67 17.54
N ASP A 400 -8.91 -19.73 16.29
CA ASP A 400 -10.28 -20.08 15.91
C ASP A 400 -10.44 -21.60 15.86
N ILE A 401 -11.29 -22.13 16.72
CA ILE A 401 -11.55 -23.57 16.82
C ILE A 401 -12.15 -24.16 15.54
N GLY A 402 -12.88 -23.37 14.77
CA GLY A 402 -13.49 -23.78 13.50
C GLY A 402 -12.49 -23.88 12.35
N ARG A 403 -11.22 -23.51 12.56
CA ARG A 403 -10.19 -23.53 11.52
C ARG A 403 -9.12 -24.56 11.85
N SER A 404 -8.99 -25.59 11.02
CA SER A 404 -7.97 -26.64 11.16
C SER A 404 -6.55 -26.06 11.20
N ARG A 405 -6.28 -25.00 10.44
CA ARG A 405 -5.02 -24.30 10.44
C ARG A 405 -4.69 -23.67 11.80
N ASP A 406 -5.62 -22.95 12.41
CA ASP A 406 -5.45 -22.31 13.73
C ASP A 406 -5.15 -23.37 14.80
N ARG A 407 -5.85 -24.52 14.75
CA ARG A 407 -5.58 -25.66 15.61
C ARG A 407 -4.16 -26.18 15.45
N SER A 408 -3.68 -26.36 14.22
CA SER A 408 -2.31 -26.82 13.95
C SER A 408 -1.26 -25.85 14.49
N TYR A 409 -1.46 -24.53 14.39
CA TYR A 409 -0.56 -23.55 14.97
C TYR A 409 -0.58 -23.57 16.50
N TYR A 410 -1.74 -23.78 17.11
CA TYR A 410 -1.84 -23.94 18.55
C TYR A 410 -1.12 -25.19 19.05
N GLU A 411 -1.35 -26.34 18.43
CA GLU A 411 -0.70 -27.63 18.78
C GLU A 411 0.84 -27.55 18.67
N LYS A 412 1.36 -26.74 17.73
CA LYS A 412 2.79 -26.52 17.52
C LYS A 412 3.29 -25.17 18.02
N PHE A 413 2.57 -24.54 18.94
CA PHE A 413 2.77 -23.14 19.34
C PHE A 413 4.23 -22.83 19.70
N THR A 414 4.83 -23.60 20.61
CA THR A 414 6.21 -23.38 21.06
C THR A 414 7.22 -23.61 19.96
N ALA A 415 7.07 -24.69 19.17
CA ALA A 415 7.97 -25.00 18.07
C ALA A 415 7.92 -23.94 16.97
N PHE A 416 6.71 -23.43 16.68
CA PHE A 416 6.53 -22.36 15.72
C PHE A 416 7.19 -21.05 16.18
N HIS A 417 6.94 -20.61 17.41
CA HIS A 417 7.47 -19.33 17.90
C HIS A 417 8.99 -19.35 18.11
N ASN A 418 9.58 -20.49 18.42
CA ASN A 418 11.04 -20.61 18.53
C ASN A 418 11.78 -20.45 17.18
N SER A 419 11.07 -20.56 16.07
CA SER A 419 11.71 -20.50 14.74
C SER A 419 10.78 -20.00 13.63
N TYR A 420 9.84 -19.08 13.94
CA TYR A 420 8.79 -18.67 13.00
C TYR A 420 9.31 -18.04 11.70
N TYR A 421 10.52 -17.46 11.71
CA TYR A 421 11.16 -16.99 10.46
C TYR A 421 11.44 -18.13 9.46
N LYS A 422 11.61 -19.37 9.90
CA LYS A 422 11.81 -20.53 9.03
C LYS A 422 10.54 -20.93 8.29
N PHE A 423 9.38 -20.52 8.79
CA PHE A 423 8.06 -20.84 8.21
C PHE A 423 7.52 -19.74 7.29
N VAL A 424 8.32 -18.71 7.02
CA VAL A 424 7.96 -17.70 6.01
C VAL A 424 7.81 -18.39 4.67
N GLU A 425 6.68 -18.18 4.05
CA GLU A 425 6.31 -18.78 2.77
C GLU A 425 7.16 -18.18 1.65
N GLY A 426 7.52 -19.02 0.66
CA GLY A 426 8.10 -18.55 -0.59
C GLY A 426 7.04 -17.77 -1.38
N SER A 427 7.41 -16.62 -1.90
CA SER A 427 6.55 -15.86 -2.80
C SER A 427 6.71 -16.39 -4.23
N SER A 428 5.59 -16.62 -4.93
CA SER A 428 5.59 -16.97 -6.33
C SER A 428 5.32 -15.74 -7.19
N VAL A 429 6.04 -15.63 -8.30
CA VAL A 429 5.86 -14.61 -9.33
C VAL A 429 5.98 -15.31 -10.68
N THR A 430 4.97 -15.21 -11.54
CA THR A 430 4.92 -15.91 -12.83
C THR A 430 4.55 -14.95 -13.97
N PRO A 431 5.44 -14.01 -14.33
CA PRO A 431 5.10 -12.85 -15.18
C PRO A 431 4.62 -13.23 -16.57
N PHE A 432 5.10 -14.32 -17.13
CA PHE A 432 4.74 -14.76 -18.48
C PHE A 432 3.77 -15.94 -18.50
N SER A 433 3.07 -16.22 -17.39
CA SER A 433 1.96 -17.17 -17.41
C SER A 433 0.84 -16.70 -18.34
N LYS A 434 0.13 -17.63 -18.97
CA LYS A 434 -0.93 -17.28 -19.94
C LYS A 434 -1.94 -16.27 -19.42
N PRO A 435 -2.51 -16.40 -18.18
CA PRO A 435 -3.42 -15.39 -17.65
C PRO A 435 -2.80 -14.01 -17.47
N ALA A 436 -1.49 -13.93 -17.16
CA ALA A 436 -0.80 -12.65 -17.04
C ALA A 436 -0.59 -12.00 -18.40
N ARG A 437 -0.20 -12.77 -19.41
CA ARG A 437 -0.04 -12.29 -20.79
C ARG A 437 -1.35 -11.76 -21.34
N ASP A 438 -2.43 -12.52 -21.23
CA ASP A 438 -3.76 -12.12 -21.71
C ASP A 438 -4.21 -10.79 -21.08
N ARG A 439 -3.87 -10.56 -19.82
CA ARG A 439 -4.29 -9.38 -19.07
C ARG A 439 -3.41 -8.14 -19.31
N ALA A 440 -2.13 -8.29 -19.57
CA ALA A 440 -1.21 -7.15 -19.51
C ALA A 440 -0.11 -7.10 -20.58
N LEU A 441 0.13 -8.15 -21.37
CA LEU A 441 1.19 -8.12 -22.39
C LEU A 441 0.97 -7.00 -23.42
N HIS A 442 -0.24 -6.82 -23.86
CA HIS A 442 -0.62 -5.72 -24.77
C HIS A 442 -0.31 -4.34 -24.18
N ALA A 443 -0.53 -4.16 -22.86
CA ALA A 443 -0.22 -2.91 -22.18
C ALA A 443 1.28 -2.64 -22.12
N VAL A 444 2.10 -3.68 -21.93
CA VAL A 444 3.57 -3.61 -21.96
C VAL A 444 4.06 -3.19 -23.36
N LEU A 445 3.49 -3.78 -24.41
CA LEU A 445 3.81 -3.43 -25.81
C LEU A 445 3.46 -1.97 -26.11
N VAL A 446 2.22 -1.56 -25.77
CA VAL A 446 1.76 -0.18 -25.96
C VAL A 446 2.63 0.79 -25.17
N ALA A 447 2.88 0.54 -23.89
CA ALA A 447 3.71 1.40 -23.04
C ALA A 447 5.11 1.59 -23.61
N SER A 448 5.76 0.48 -24.01
CA SER A 448 7.13 0.50 -24.55
C SER A 448 7.21 1.28 -25.85
N LEU A 449 6.35 0.99 -26.82
CA LEU A 449 6.36 1.68 -28.14
C LEU A 449 5.92 3.13 -28.02
N ARG A 450 4.88 3.42 -27.25
CA ARG A 450 4.37 4.76 -27.04
C ARG A 450 5.41 5.69 -26.46
N GLN A 451 6.11 5.26 -25.41
CA GLN A 451 7.08 6.10 -24.72
C GLN A 451 8.41 6.22 -25.49
N SER A 452 8.80 5.21 -26.27
CA SER A 452 10.06 5.21 -27.03
C SER A 452 9.97 5.96 -28.37
N ILE A 453 8.80 5.97 -29.02
CA ILE A 453 8.64 6.51 -30.37
C ILE A 453 7.90 7.85 -30.30
N GLU A 454 8.58 8.95 -30.60
CA GLU A 454 8.06 10.32 -30.49
C GLU A 454 6.71 10.53 -31.21
N LYS A 455 6.56 10.00 -32.44
CA LYS A 455 5.29 10.13 -33.20
C LYS A 455 4.10 9.40 -32.55
N LEU A 456 4.32 8.54 -31.51
CA LEU A 456 3.29 7.76 -30.84
C LEU A 456 2.97 8.29 -29.42
N GLN A 457 3.73 9.25 -28.88
CA GLN A 457 3.62 9.65 -27.46
C GLN A 457 2.28 10.27 -27.10
N SER A 458 1.77 11.20 -27.92
CA SER A 458 0.52 11.91 -27.62
C SER A 458 -0.70 10.98 -27.60
N ASN A 459 -1.65 11.27 -26.73
CA ASN A 459 -2.90 10.51 -26.59
C ASN A 459 -3.67 10.33 -27.88
N GLU A 460 -3.54 11.26 -28.82
CA GLU A 460 -4.26 11.28 -30.08
C GLU A 460 -3.52 10.55 -31.22
N ARG A 461 -2.32 10.01 -30.93
CA ARG A 461 -1.41 9.51 -31.97
C ARG A 461 -1.26 8.00 -32.03
N ALA A 462 -2.15 7.23 -31.39
CA ALA A 462 -2.15 5.77 -31.54
C ALA A 462 -2.33 5.32 -33.00
N GLY A 463 -3.04 6.12 -33.81
CA GLY A 463 -3.23 5.89 -35.25
C GLY A 463 -1.99 6.09 -36.11
N ASN A 464 -0.89 6.62 -35.55
CA ASN A 464 0.37 6.78 -36.30
C ASN A 464 1.22 5.51 -36.32
N PHE A 465 0.83 4.47 -35.58
CA PHE A 465 1.53 3.20 -35.57
C PHE A 465 1.35 2.45 -36.90
N ASN A 466 2.44 1.93 -37.43
CA ASN A 466 2.43 1.08 -38.62
C ASN A 466 3.43 -0.05 -38.46
N PHE A 467 2.93 -1.29 -38.38
CA PHE A 467 3.74 -2.47 -38.13
C PHE A 467 4.94 -2.61 -39.09
N GLU A 468 4.73 -2.36 -40.37
CA GLU A 468 5.78 -2.50 -41.42
C GLU A 468 6.84 -1.38 -41.35
N LYS A 469 6.39 -0.13 -41.11
CA LYS A 469 7.29 1.03 -41.02
C LYS A 469 8.07 1.09 -39.72
N ASP A 470 7.47 0.58 -38.65
CA ASP A 470 8.05 0.58 -37.29
C ASP A 470 8.69 -0.77 -36.96
N LEU A 471 8.87 -1.66 -37.92
CA LEU A 471 9.33 -3.04 -37.77
C LEU A 471 10.63 -3.15 -36.95
N GLY A 472 11.57 -2.23 -37.12
CA GLY A 472 12.82 -2.23 -36.37
C GLY A 472 12.59 -2.07 -34.85
N ALA A 473 11.75 -1.13 -34.44
CA ALA A 473 11.40 -0.92 -33.04
C ALA A 473 10.57 -2.09 -32.47
N VAL A 474 9.70 -2.67 -33.28
CA VAL A 474 8.91 -3.85 -32.93
C VAL A 474 9.85 -5.05 -32.66
N GLN A 475 10.74 -5.37 -33.58
CA GLN A 475 11.68 -6.49 -33.45
C GLN A 475 12.63 -6.32 -32.26
N GLU A 476 13.09 -5.09 -32.00
CA GLU A 476 13.91 -4.80 -30.82
C GLU A 476 13.15 -5.05 -29.52
N LEU A 477 11.87 -4.64 -29.46
CA LEU A 477 11.02 -4.87 -28.29
C LEU A 477 10.71 -6.35 -28.08
N GLU A 478 10.34 -7.06 -29.15
CA GLU A 478 10.09 -8.50 -29.12
C GLU A 478 11.31 -9.29 -28.64
N ALA A 479 12.48 -8.99 -29.20
CA ALA A 479 13.73 -9.61 -28.79
C ALA A 479 14.00 -9.37 -27.30
N PHE A 480 13.82 -8.13 -26.82
CA PHE A 480 14.00 -7.79 -25.41
C PHE A 480 13.05 -8.57 -24.48
N ILE A 481 11.77 -8.68 -24.85
CA ILE A 481 10.77 -9.43 -24.07
C ILE A 481 11.11 -10.92 -24.06
N LEU A 482 11.44 -11.50 -25.21
CA LEU A 482 11.76 -12.91 -25.34
C LEU A 482 13.07 -13.28 -24.64
N ASP A 483 14.09 -12.42 -24.66
CA ASP A 483 15.33 -12.65 -23.92
C ASP A 483 15.07 -12.64 -22.42
N ARG A 484 14.29 -11.66 -21.93
CA ARG A 484 13.87 -11.63 -20.52
C ARG A 484 13.08 -12.87 -20.12
N TYR A 485 12.16 -13.33 -20.96
CA TYR A 485 11.42 -14.58 -20.74
C TYR A 485 12.36 -15.79 -20.64
N ARG A 486 13.30 -15.94 -21.56
CA ARG A 486 14.27 -17.05 -21.56
C ARG A 486 15.16 -17.03 -20.32
N ASP A 487 15.61 -15.84 -19.91
CA ASP A 487 16.38 -15.68 -18.68
C ASP A 487 15.62 -16.15 -17.44
N GLN A 488 14.31 -15.91 -17.42
CA GLN A 488 13.43 -16.31 -16.31
C GLN A 488 13.05 -17.80 -16.34
N LEU A 489 13.02 -18.45 -17.51
CA LEU A 489 12.78 -19.89 -17.64
C LEU A 489 13.78 -20.74 -16.84
N SER A 490 15.01 -20.27 -16.68
CA SER A 490 16.04 -20.96 -15.88
C SER A 490 15.67 -21.05 -14.38
N VAL A 491 14.73 -20.23 -13.92
CA VAL A 491 14.26 -20.14 -12.51
C VAL A 491 12.91 -20.81 -12.33
N CYS A 492 12.07 -20.82 -13.39
CA CYS A 492 10.77 -21.46 -13.38
C CYS A 492 10.88 -22.75 -14.21
N GLU A 493 10.56 -23.90 -13.64
CA GLU A 493 10.43 -25.17 -14.38
C GLU A 493 9.16 -25.12 -15.27
N GLN A 494 9.15 -24.24 -16.28
CA GLN A 494 8.04 -24.08 -17.22
C GLN A 494 8.45 -24.55 -18.61
N GLU A 495 7.46 -25.00 -19.39
CA GLU A 495 7.66 -25.29 -20.80
C GLU A 495 8.03 -24.02 -21.56
N ASN A 496 8.88 -24.15 -22.59
CA ASN A 496 9.29 -23.02 -23.42
C ASN A 496 8.16 -22.61 -24.37
N GLU A 497 7.52 -21.48 -24.06
CA GLU A 497 6.44 -20.89 -24.85
C GLU A 497 6.90 -19.69 -25.72
N SER A 498 8.20 -19.53 -25.99
CA SER A 498 8.74 -18.39 -26.72
C SER A 498 8.02 -18.10 -28.04
N GLU A 499 7.68 -19.14 -28.80
CA GLU A 499 6.96 -19.02 -30.07
C GLU A 499 5.53 -18.50 -29.86
N LYS A 500 4.80 -19.05 -28.87
CA LYS A 500 3.45 -18.59 -28.53
C LYS A 500 3.44 -17.13 -28.09
N ILE A 501 4.41 -16.73 -27.25
CA ILE A 501 4.53 -15.34 -26.79
C ILE A 501 4.80 -14.40 -27.96
N LYS A 502 5.66 -14.83 -28.89
CA LYS A 502 5.92 -14.06 -30.11
C LYS A 502 4.67 -13.91 -30.97
N ASP A 503 3.95 -14.99 -31.19
CA ASP A 503 2.70 -14.98 -31.98
C ASP A 503 1.66 -14.04 -31.34
N GLU A 504 1.50 -14.07 -30.00
CA GLU A 504 0.60 -13.19 -29.26
C GLU A 504 1.00 -11.70 -29.42
N MET A 505 2.30 -11.38 -29.36
CA MET A 505 2.81 -10.02 -29.59
C MET A 505 2.54 -9.57 -31.03
N ASP A 506 2.89 -10.39 -32.01
CA ASP A 506 2.69 -10.14 -33.44
C ASP A 506 1.21 -9.92 -33.76
N GLU A 507 0.32 -10.77 -33.24
CA GLU A 507 -1.12 -10.65 -33.46
C GLU A 507 -1.66 -9.31 -32.95
N PHE A 508 -1.33 -8.95 -31.69
CA PHE A 508 -1.77 -7.67 -31.13
C PHE A 508 -1.24 -6.48 -31.93
N LEU A 509 0.04 -6.45 -32.30
CA LEU A 509 0.65 -5.34 -33.00
C LEU A 509 0.12 -5.22 -34.44
N LYS A 510 -0.12 -6.33 -35.13
CA LYS A 510 -0.76 -6.34 -36.45
C LYS A 510 -2.19 -5.83 -36.35
N ASN A 511 -2.96 -6.25 -35.34
CA ASN A 511 -4.32 -5.76 -35.09
C ASN A 511 -4.32 -4.25 -34.81
N TRP A 512 -3.40 -3.74 -33.97
CA TRP A 512 -3.24 -2.29 -33.78
C TRP A 512 -2.98 -1.54 -35.07
N SER A 513 -2.04 -2.03 -35.92
CA SER A 513 -1.74 -1.42 -37.22
C SER A 513 -2.95 -1.45 -38.16
N LEU A 514 -3.73 -2.52 -38.18
CA LEU A 514 -4.97 -2.62 -38.97
C LEU A 514 -6.02 -1.61 -38.48
N LEU A 515 -6.21 -1.49 -37.19
CA LEU A 515 -7.14 -0.54 -36.58
C LEU A 515 -6.72 0.91 -36.89
N ALA A 516 -5.42 1.22 -36.82
CA ALA A 516 -4.88 2.52 -37.21
C ALA A 516 -5.15 2.86 -38.67
N LYS A 517 -5.01 1.89 -39.59
CA LYS A 517 -5.35 2.05 -41.02
C LYS A 517 -6.85 2.26 -41.22
N ARG A 518 -7.72 1.47 -40.59
CA ARG A 518 -9.19 1.57 -40.69
C ARG A 518 -9.73 2.91 -40.17
N THR A 519 -9.16 3.44 -39.10
CA THR A 519 -9.53 4.74 -38.54
C THR A 519 -8.89 5.94 -39.27
N LYS A 520 -8.16 5.69 -40.36
CA LYS A 520 -7.44 6.72 -41.11
C LYS A 520 -6.54 7.61 -40.26
N GLY A 521 -5.90 7.02 -39.24
CA GLY A 521 -5.01 7.72 -38.32
C GLY A 521 -5.72 8.42 -37.15
N ASN A 522 -7.04 8.35 -37.02
CA ASN A 522 -7.80 8.97 -35.94
C ASN A 522 -7.94 8.08 -34.68
N LEU A 523 -7.13 7.03 -34.58
CA LEU A 523 -7.11 6.16 -33.39
C LEU A 523 -6.42 6.86 -32.24
N ARG A 524 -7.06 6.84 -31.06
CA ARG A 524 -6.54 7.36 -29.78
C ARG A 524 -6.20 6.22 -28.83
N TYR A 525 -5.35 6.47 -27.80
CA TYR A 525 -5.03 5.43 -26.83
C TYR A 525 -6.21 5.08 -25.93
N GLY A 526 -6.86 6.04 -25.31
CA GLY A 526 -8.00 5.82 -24.43
C GLY A 526 -8.25 6.99 -23.48
N THR A 527 -9.41 7.00 -22.81
CA THR A 527 -9.77 7.99 -21.79
C THR A 527 -10.34 7.31 -20.55
N PHE A 528 -10.18 7.95 -19.39
CA PHE A 528 -10.80 7.51 -18.12
C PHE A 528 -12.24 8.00 -17.94
N SER A 529 -12.67 8.99 -18.72
CA SER A 529 -14.00 9.59 -18.59
C SER A 529 -14.92 9.03 -19.68
N GLY A 530 -15.86 8.18 -19.27
CA GLY A 530 -16.98 7.73 -20.09
C GLY A 530 -17.97 8.84 -20.37
N GLY A 531 -17.57 9.90 -21.09
CA GLY A 531 -18.50 10.95 -21.53
C GLY A 531 -19.24 10.54 -22.81
N ALA A 532 -20.45 11.08 -23.02
CA ALA A 532 -21.29 10.84 -24.21
C ALA A 532 -20.62 11.19 -25.56
N SER A 533 -19.47 11.86 -25.54
CA SER A 533 -18.61 12.14 -26.70
C SER A 533 -17.81 10.91 -27.18
N ALA A 534 -17.65 9.90 -26.33
CA ALA A 534 -16.87 8.68 -26.63
C ALA A 534 -17.45 7.83 -27.78
N ARG A 535 -18.72 8.00 -28.12
CA ARG A 535 -19.41 7.20 -29.17
C ARG A 535 -18.96 7.47 -30.60
N LYS A 536 -18.16 8.53 -30.85
CA LYS A 536 -17.64 8.87 -32.19
C LYS A 536 -16.13 8.68 -32.32
N GLU A 537 -15.42 8.38 -31.24
CA GLU A 537 -13.96 8.27 -31.24
C GLU A 537 -13.55 6.80 -31.18
N CYS A 538 -12.52 6.43 -31.93
CA CYS A 538 -11.96 5.08 -31.91
C CYS A 538 -10.80 5.04 -30.91
N TYR A 539 -10.83 4.07 -30.00
CA TYR A 539 -9.82 3.89 -28.97
C TYR A 539 -9.09 2.55 -29.12
N LEU A 540 -7.80 2.54 -28.82
CA LEU A 540 -6.98 1.31 -28.76
C LEU A 540 -7.19 0.58 -27.43
N LEU A 541 -7.32 1.33 -26.33
CA LEU A 541 -7.44 0.82 -24.97
C LEU A 541 -8.75 1.27 -24.31
N ARG A 542 -9.33 0.40 -23.49
CA ARG A 542 -10.47 0.72 -22.61
C ARG A 542 -10.23 0.23 -21.20
N THR A 543 -10.87 0.85 -20.20
CA THR A 543 -10.83 0.36 -18.82
C THR A 543 -11.82 -0.79 -18.65
N PHE A 544 -11.66 -1.59 -17.58
CA PHE A 544 -12.61 -2.68 -17.25
C PHE A 544 -14.02 -2.17 -16.89
N GLU A 545 -14.13 -0.90 -16.48
CA GLU A 545 -15.40 -0.27 -16.09
C GLU A 545 -16.19 0.30 -17.28
N GLN A 546 -15.59 0.34 -18.47
CA GLN A 546 -16.24 0.86 -19.67
C GLN A 546 -17.04 -0.24 -20.35
N GLU A 547 -18.34 0.03 -20.60
CA GLU A 547 -19.25 -0.89 -21.27
C GLU A 547 -18.81 -1.30 -22.68
N ASP A 548 -19.30 -2.43 -23.16
CA ASP A 548 -18.96 -3.10 -24.42
C ASP A 548 -19.25 -2.30 -25.71
N SER A 549 -19.70 -1.05 -25.60
CA SER A 549 -19.92 -0.16 -26.76
C SER A 549 -18.62 0.24 -27.52
N LEU A 550 -17.46 -0.20 -27.04
CA LEU A 550 -16.12 -0.02 -27.64
C LEU A 550 -15.50 -1.38 -28.01
N ASP A 551 -16.25 -2.21 -28.73
CA ASP A 551 -15.93 -3.63 -29.02
C ASP A 551 -14.52 -3.90 -29.59
N GLU A 552 -13.89 -2.93 -30.24
CA GLU A 552 -12.54 -3.09 -30.81
C GLU A 552 -11.40 -2.66 -29.86
N ALA A 553 -11.70 -1.99 -28.74
CA ALA A 553 -10.70 -1.50 -27.79
C ALA A 553 -10.30 -2.59 -26.79
N THR A 554 -8.99 -2.75 -26.55
CA THR A 554 -8.46 -3.77 -25.65
C THR A 554 -8.62 -3.35 -24.19
N GLN A 555 -9.21 -4.22 -23.36
CA GLN A 555 -9.34 -3.98 -21.93
C GLN A 555 -7.96 -3.92 -21.26
N THR A 556 -7.69 -2.86 -20.52
CA THR A 556 -6.37 -2.58 -19.96
C THR A 556 -6.47 -2.08 -18.54
N MET A 557 -5.58 -2.57 -17.68
CA MET A 557 -5.54 -2.21 -16.25
C MET A 557 -5.23 -0.72 -16.05
N THR A 558 -5.86 -0.14 -15.02
CA THR A 558 -5.59 1.22 -14.54
C THR A 558 -4.95 1.23 -13.15
N SER A 559 -4.90 0.07 -12.49
CA SER A 559 -4.24 -0.17 -11.22
C SER A 559 -3.68 -1.60 -11.21
N MET A 560 -2.50 -1.78 -10.65
CA MET A 560 -1.89 -3.11 -10.46
C MET A 560 -2.65 -3.99 -9.47
N ARG A 561 -3.56 -3.41 -8.69
CA ARG A 561 -4.40 -4.13 -7.72
C ARG A 561 -5.69 -4.68 -8.31
N ASN A 562 -6.03 -4.31 -9.54
CA ASN A 562 -7.18 -4.89 -10.27
C ASN A 562 -6.85 -6.29 -10.79
N VAL A 563 -6.17 -7.11 -9.97
CA VAL A 563 -5.74 -8.47 -10.31
C VAL A 563 -6.77 -9.49 -9.87
N ASP A 564 -7.44 -9.22 -8.74
CA ASP A 564 -8.53 -10.04 -8.28
C ASP A 564 -9.75 -9.69 -9.14
N GLU A 565 -10.11 -10.59 -10.03
CA GLU A 565 -11.40 -10.48 -10.71
C GLU A 565 -12.49 -10.47 -9.63
N GLU A 566 -13.31 -9.42 -9.60
CA GLU A 566 -14.67 -9.59 -9.19
C GLU A 566 -15.26 -10.60 -10.18
N LEU A 567 -15.46 -11.83 -9.75
CA LEU A 567 -16.25 -12.80 -10.47
C LEU A 567 -17.66 -12.22 -10.55
N VAL A 568 -17.97 -11.57 -11.66
CA VAL A 568 -19.35 -11.33 -12.07
C VAL A 568 -19.87 -12.70 -12.47
N GLY A 569 -20.44 -13.40 -11.49
CA GLY A 569 -21.20 -14.61 -11.75
C GLY A 569 -22.46 -14.20 -12.50
N GLU A 570 -22.56 -14.43 -13.79
CA GLU A 570 -23.85 -14.52 -14.46
C GLU A 570 -24.63 -15.67 -13.82
N VAL A 571 -25.60 -15.33 -13.02
CA VAL A 571 -26.60 -16.29 -12.54
C VAL A 571 -27.59 -16.50 -13.68
N GLU A 572 -27.37 -17.51 -14.52
CA GLU A 572 -28.40 -18.02 -15.39
C GLU A 572 -29.54 -18.58 -14.52
N GLU A 573 -30.67 -17.89 -14.48
CA GLU A 573 -31.91 -18.43 -13.93
C GLU A 573 -32.34 -19.64 -14.78
N TRP A 574 -32.13 -20.85 -14.28
CA TRP A 574 -32.75 -22.05 -14.82
C TRP A 574 -34.26 -21.96 -14.57
N ARG A 575 -35.00 -21.46 -15.55
CA ARG A 575 -36.45 -21.64 -15.56
C ARG A 575 -36.74 -23.08 -15.90
N THR A 576 -37.07 -23.87 -14.90
CA THR A 576 -37.73 -25.16 -15.10
C THR A 576 -39.05 -24.94 -15.84
N LYS A 577 -39.16 -25.50 -17.03
CA LYS A 577 -40.42 -25.63 -17.77
C LYS A 577 -41.34 -26.63 -17.10
#